data_f5ff7f0136dbe581f8a064a5d260fc36
#
_entry.id   f5ff7f0136dbe581f8a064a5d260fc36
#
_cell.length_a   1.000
_cell.length_b   1.000
_cell.length_c   1.000
_cell.angle_alpha   90.00
_cell.angle_beta   90.00
_cell.angle_gamma   90.00
#
_symmetry.space_group_name_H-M   'P 1'
#
loop_
_entity.id
_entity.type
_entity.pdbx_description
1 polymer ?
#
loop_
_entity_poly.entity_id
_entity_poly.type
_entity_poly.pdbx_seq_one_letter_code
_entity_poly.pdbx_strand_id
1 'polypeptide(L)'
;MRCPSCGHLESKVVDSRPVENGSSIRRRRECLSCGSRFTTYERTGENPLIIIKSDGSSEAYDRDKLFRGLLIACAKRPISSEKIATLIDDIENELRSTPRPQTTSKELGDMVLERLATLDEVAYIRFASVYKDFKNVDEFKDALKGF
;
A
#
# COMPACT_ATOMS: atom_id res chain seq x y z
N MET A 1 4.43 7.46 -28.44
CA MET A 1 5.60 7.25 -27.53
C MET A 1 6.87 7.62 -28.31
N ARG A 2 7.75 8.41 -27.70
CA ARG A 2 8.94 8.97 -28.37
C ARG A 2 9.93 7.86 -28.76
N CYS A 3 10.43 7.91 -30.01
CA CYS A 3 11.43 6.95 -30.49
C CYS A 3 12.77 7.16 -29.78
N PRO A 4 13.39 6.12 -29.20
CA PRO A 4 14.68 6.25 -28.51
C PRO A 4 15.86 6.55 -29.46
N SER A 5 15.71 6.26 -30.76
CA SER A 5 16.79 6.47 -31.76
C SER A 5 16.79 7.85 -32.37
N CYS A 6 15.61 8.43 -32.69
CA CYS A 6 15.54 9.72 -33.42
C CYS A 6 14.66 10.77 -32.71
N GLY A 7 14.04 10.44 -31.58
CA GLY A 7 13.18 11.36 -30.84
C GLY A 7 11.79 11.63 -31.44
N HIS A 8 11.45 11.07 -32.61
CA HIS A 8 10.14 11.24 -33.23
C HIS A 8 9.01 10.76 -32.33
N LEU A 9 7.88 11.49 -32.31
CA LEU A 9 6.79 11.25 -31.36
C LEU A 9 5.86 10.09 -31.74
N GLU A 10 5.77 9.75 -33.01
CA GLU A 10 4.83 8.78 -33.54
C GLU A 10 5.48 7.43 -33.82
N SER A 11 4.80 6.37 -33.43
CA SER A 11 5.19 4.99 -33.67
C SER A 11 3.96 4.11 -33.85
N LYS A 12 4.04 3.08 -34.67
CA LYS A 12 3.01 2.06 -34.78
C LYS A 12 3.36 0.85 -33.93
N VAL A 13 2.36 0.13 -33.42
CA VAL A 13 2.53 -1.15 -32.72
C VAL A 13 2.54 -2.26 -33.77
N VAL A 14 3.59 -3.06 -33.81
CA VAL A 14 3.74 -4.18 -34.77
C VAL A 14 3.51 -5.55 -34.14
N ASP A 15 3.62 -5.65 -32.81
CA ASP A 15 3.31 -6.85 -32.04
C ASP A 15 2.90 -6.46 -30.60
N SER A 16 1.96 -7.24 -30.01
CA SER A 16 1.47 -7.03 -28.66
C SER A 16 1.22 -8.36 -27.99
N ARG A 17 1.83 -8.60 -26.83
CA ARG A 17 1.68 -9.85 -26.08
C ARG A 17 1.51 -9.59 -24.59
N PRO A 18 0.60 -10.27 -23.91
CA PRO A 18 0.54 -10.25 -22.46
C PRO A 18 1.80 -10.93 -21.89
N VAL A 19 2.32 -10.38 -20.80
CA VAL A 19 3.43 -10.92 -20.02
C VAL A 19 3.11 -10.85 -18.53
N GLU A 20 3.88 -11.49 -17.68
CA GLU A 20 3.68 -11.50 -16.22
C GLU A 20 2.26 -11.96 -15.84
N ASN A 21 1.82 -13.10 -16.37
CA ASN A 21 0.48 -13.67 -16.15
C ASN A 21 -0.69 -12.73 -16.50
N GLY A 22 -0.47 -11.82 -17.46
CA GLY A 22 -1.49 -10.89 -17.94
C GLY A 22 -1.50 -9.53 -17.21
N SER A 23 -0.63 -9.33 -16.21
CA SER A 23 -0.54 -8.06 -15.47
C SER A 23 0.14 -6.94 -16.26
N SER A 24 0.86 -7.27 -17.32
CA SER A 24 1.50 -6.30 -18.22
C SER A 24 1.41 -6.72 -19.68
N ILE A 25 1.51 -5.73 -20.57
CA ILE A 25 1.49 -5.94 -22.01
C ILE A 25 2.84 -5.47 -22.56
N ARG A 26 3.56 -6.40 -23.21
CA ARG A 26 4.75 -6.09 -23.99
C ARG A 26 4.32 -5.69 -25.40
N ARG A 27 4.73 -4.48 -25.83
CA ARG A 27 4.47 -4.01 -27.22
C ARG A 27 5.78 -3.78 -27.96
N ARG A 28 5.87 -4.37 -29.16
CA ARG A 28 6.93 -4.04 -30.12
C ARG A 28 6.45 -2.93 -31.01
N ARG A 29 7.18 -1.84 -31.05
CA ARG A 29 6.85 -0.62 -31.83
C ARG A 29 7.87 -0.38 -32.92
N GLU A 30 7.41 0.29 -33.98
CA GLU A 30 8.23 0.75 -35.10
C GLU A 30 8.02 2.26 -35.28
N CYS A 31 9.12 3.00 -35.30
CA CYS A 31 9.09 4.43 -35.50
C CYS A 31 8.63 4.76 -36.93
N LEU A 32 7.69 5.69 -37.07
CA LEU A 32 7.20 6.09 -38.40
C LEU A 32 8.21 6.95 -39.19
N SER A 33 9.19 7.56 -38.52
CA SER A 33 10.21 8.40 -39.16
C SER A 33 11.45 7.59 -39.55
N CYS A 34 12.11 6.88 -38.63
CA CYS A 34 13.39 6.22 -38.88
C CYS A 34 13.27 4.69 -39.02
N GLY A 35 12.09 4.10 -38.89
CA GLY A 35 11.90 2.64 -39.00
C GLY A 35 12.50 1.84 -37.84
N SER A 36 13.16 2.47 -36.88
CA SER A 36 13.76 1.79 -35.74
C SER A 36 12.69 1.09 -34.90
N ARG A 37 12.98 -0.16 -34.49
CA ARG A 37 12.09 -0.96 -33.67
C ARG A 37 12.54 -0.95 -32.22
N PHE A 38 11.58 -0.72 -31.33
CA PHE A 38 11.80 -0.71 -29.87
C PHE A 38 10.67 -1.38 -29.14
N THR A 39 10.93 -1.83 -27.91
CA THR A 39 9.95 -2.51 -27.08
C THR A 39 9.53 -1.60 -25.94
N THR A 40 8.22 -1.62 -25.62
CA THR A 40 7.65 -0.93 -24.49
C THR A 40 6.81 -1.91 -23.67
N TYR A 41 6.69 -1.63 -22.38
CA TYR A 41 5.83 -2.37 -21.47
C TYR A 41 4.76 -1.43 -20.96
N GLU A 42 3.52 -1.84 -21.08
CA GLU A 42 2.39 -1.21 -20.39
C GLU A 42 2.07 -2.03 -19.16
N ARG A 43 2.03 -1.37 -18.04
CA ARG A 43 1.57 -1.92 -16.77
C ARG A 43 0.40 -1.11 -16.28
N THR A 44 -0.52 -1.77 -15.56
CA THR A 44 -1.56 -1.03 -14.83
C THR A 44 -0.85 -0.08 -13.87
N GLY A 45 -1.08 1.21 -14.01
CA GLY A 45 -0.54 2.20 -13.08
C GLY A 45 -1.16 1.94 -11.70
N GLU A 46 -0.34 1.56 -10.74
CA GLU A 46 -0.77 1.55 -9.35
C GLU A 46 -0.89 3.01 -8.92
N ASN A 47 -2.11 3.44 -8.62
CA ASN A 47 -2.30 4.71 -7.93
C ASN A 47 -1.63 4.59 -6.55
N PRO A 48 -0.64 5.43 -6.22
CA PRO A 48 -0.02 5.38 -4.91
C PRO A 48 -1.07 5.64 -3.84
N LEU A 49 -1.08 4.80 -2.81
CA LEU A 49 -1.89 5.03 -1.62
C LEU A 49 -1.31 6.21 -0.85
N ILE A 50 -2.14 7.21 -0.59
CA ILE A 50 -1.73 8.45 0.09
C ILE A 50 -2.28 8.47 1.51
N ILE A 51 -1.44 8.83 2.46
CA ILE A 51 -1.80 9.04 3.87
C ILE A 51 -1.87 10.53 4.17
N ILE A 52 -3.03 10.96 4.67
CA ILE A 52 -3.25 12.33 5.14
C ILE A 52 -2.98 12.36 6.65
N LYS A 53 -2.02 13.17 7.07
CA LYS A 53 -1.66 13.34 8.48
C LYS A 53 -2.62 14.27 9.21
N SER A 54 -2.56 14.25 10.55
CA SER A 54 -3.37 15.12 11.41
C SER A 54 -3.12 16.61 11.20
N ASP A 55 -1.94 17.01 10.73
CA ASP A 55 -1.60 18.39 10.37
C ASP A 55 -2.06 18.80 8.95
N GLY A 56 -2.75 17.89 8.23
CA GLY A 56 -3.23 18.11 6.86
C GLY A 56 -2.18 17.84 5.77
N SER A 57 -0.94 17.54 6.12
CA SER A 57 0.08 17.13 5.15
C SER A 57 -0.20 15.71 4.63
N SER A 58 0.30 15.41 3.43
CA SER A 58 0.15 14.09 2.82
C SER A 58 1.49 13.46 2.52
N GLU A 59 1.58 12.16 2.71
CA GLU A 59 2.76 11.36 2.36
C GLU A 59 2.34 10.08 1.63
N ALA A 60 3.25 9.51 0.86
CA ALA A 60 3.03 8.18 0.30
C ALA A 60 2.97 7.15 1.42
N TYR A 61 2.06 6.19 1.29
CA TYR A 61 1.98 5.06 2.21
C TYR A 61 3.28 4.26 2.19
N ASP A 62 3.80 3.96 3.37
CA ASP A 62 5.00 3.15 3.58
C ASP A 62 4.63 1.86 4.30
N ARG A 63 4.58 0.76 3.54
CA ARG A 63 4.29 -0.59 4.04
C ARG A 63 5.29 -1.03 5.10
N ASP A 64 6.58 -0.74 4.91
CA ASP A 64 7.63 -1.18 5.83
C ASP A 64 7.54 -0.46 7.17
N LYS A 65 7.09 0.80 7.17
CA LYS A 65 6.83 1.56 8.38
C LYS A 65 5.70 0.93 9.19
N LEU A 66 4.59 0.56 8.54
CA LEU A 66 3.47 -0.12 9.19
C LEU A 66 3.88 -1.51 9.70
N PHE A 67 4.58 -2.29 8.88
CA PHE A 67 5.05 -3.64 9.23
C PHE A 67 5.96 -3.61 10.47
N ARG A 68 6.92 -2.68 10.54
CA ARG A 68 7.78 -2.50 11.71
C ARG A 68 7.01 -2.15 12.97
N GLY A 69 6.03 -1.25 12.87
CA GLY A 69 5.15 -0.89 13.99
C GLY A 69 4.38 -2.11 14.54
N LEU A 70 3.85 -2.93 13.65
CA LEU A 70 3.15 -4.16 14.00
C LEU A 70 4.08 -5.23 14.58
N LEU A 71 5.29 -5.39 14.06
CA LEU A 71 6.30 -6.30 14.64
C LEU A 71 6.61 -5.96 16.10
N ILE A 72 6.74 -4.67 16.43
CA ILE A 72 6.99 -4.22 17.79
C ILE A 72 5.78 -4.53 18.69
N ALA A 73 4.56 -4.25 18.23
CA ALA A 73 3.34 -4.55 18.97
C ALA A 73 3.16 -6.05 19.22
N CYS A 74 3.47 -6.88 18.23
CA CYS A 74 3.35 -8.34 18.26
C CYS A 74 4.57 -9.03 18.89
N ALA A 75 5.58 -8.30 19.36
CA ALA A 75 6.81 -8.88 19.92
C ALA A 75 6.51 -9.83 21.11
N LYS A 76 7.07 -11.04 21.08
CA LYS A 76 6.85 -12.12 22.06
C LYS A 76 5.39 -12.61 22.13
N ARG A 77 4.59 -12.38 21.10
CA ARG A 77 3.27 -12.99 20.93
C ARG A 77 3.34 -14.12 19.90
N PRO A 78 2.43 -15.12 19.96
CA PRO A 78 2.40 -16.24 19.01
C PRO A 78 1.81 -15.82 17.67
N ILE A 79 2.34 -14.74 17.09
CA ILE A 79 1.93 -14.15 15.81
C ILE A 79 3.13 -14.18 14.89
N SER A 80 3.01 -14.91 13.77
CA SER A 80 4.08 -14.97 12.76
C SER A 80 4.15 -13.70 11.93
N SER A 81 5.31 -13.41 11.36
CA SER A 81 5.50 -12.31 10.41
C SER A 81 4.59 -12.44 9.18
N GLU A 82 4.27 -13.67 8.77
CA GLU A 82 3.34 -13.96 7.68
C GLU A 82 1.91 -13.51 8.02
N LYS A 83 1.45 -13.73 9.24
CA LYS A 83 0.14 -13.24 9.71
C LYS A 83 0.09 -11.71 9.73
N ILE A 84 1.18 -11.06 10.14
CA ILE A 84 1.30 -9.60 10.08
C ILE A 84 1.25 -9.12 8.62
N ALA A 85 1.97 -9.77 7.72
CA ALA A 85 1.95 -9.43 6.30
C ALA A 85 0.55 -9.58 5.69
N THR A 86 -0.16 -10.68 6.00
CA THR A 86 -1.54 -10.90 5.54
C THR A 86 -2.49 -9.82 6.07
N LEU A 87 -2.38 -9.43 7.33
CA LEU A 87 -3.17 -8.34 7.92
C LEU A 87 -2.96 -7.02 7.15
N ILE A 88 -1.72 -6.72 6.78
CA ILE A 88 -1.40 -5.53 6.00
C ILE A 88 -1.95 -5.64 4.58
N ASP A 89 -1.81 -6.81 3.93
CA ASP A 89 -2.34 -7.04 2.58
C ASP A 89 -3.85 -6.81 2.53
N ASP A 90 -4.59 -7.28 3.54
CA ASP A 90 -6.04 -7.08 3.63
C ASP A 90 -6.40 -5.58 3.74
N ILE A 91 -5.66 -4.83 4.57
CA ILE A 91 -5.85 -3.37 4.69
C ILE A 91 -5.54 -2.67 3.37
N GLU A 92 -4.41 -2.99 2.74
CA GLU A 92 -4.03 -2.38 1.46
C GLU A 92 -5.04 -2.67 0.36
N ASN A 93 -5.55 -3.90 0.27
CA ASN A 93 -6.57 -4.29 -0.70
C ASN A 93 -7.88 -3.50 -0.49
N GLU A 94 -8.31 -3.33 0.76
CA GLU A 94 -9.49 -2.54 1.09
C GLU A 94 -9.30 -1.07 0.67
N LEU A 95 -8.17 -0.45 1.03
CA LEU A 95 -7.87 0.93 0.69
C LEU A 95 -7.72 1.15 -0.83
N ARG A 96 -7.13 0.19 -1.56
CA ARG A 96 -6.95 0.28 -3.02
C ARG A 96 -8.22 -0.01 -3.81
N SER A 97 -9.25 -0.57 -3.18
CA SER A 97 -10.55 -0.81 -3.83
C SER A 97 -11.32 0.48 -4.16
N THR A 98 -10.88 1.62 -3.62
CA THR A 98 -11.50 2.92 -3.87
C THR A 98 -10.92 3.59 -5.12
N PRO A 99 -11.71 4.39 -5.86
CA PRO A 99 -11.23 5.11 -7.05
C PRO A 99 -10.09 6.09 -6.79
N ARG A 100 -9.99 6.60 -5.56
CA ARG A 100 -8.90 7.45 -5.07
C ARG A 100 -8.34 6.84 -3.80
N PRO A 101 -7.25 6.06 -3.89
CA PRO A 101 -6.68 5.38 -2.74
C PRO A 101 -5.96 6.38 -1.83
N GLN A 102 -6.73 6.98 -0.93
CA GLN A 102 -6.24 7.86 0.13
C GLN A 102 -6.97 7.56 1.43
N THR A 103 -6.28 7.69 2.54
CA THR A 103 -6.84 7.52 3.89
C THR A 103 -6.12 8.45 4.86
N THR A 104 -6.73 8.71 6.00
CA THR A 104 -6.06 9.44 7.08
C THR A 104 -5.20 8.50 7.92
N SER A 105 -4.18 9.04 8.59
CA SER A 105 -3.40 8.26 9.58
C SER A 105 -4.31 7.66 10.64
N LYS A 106 -5.38 8.37 11.02
CA LYS A 106 -6.36 7.91 12.00
C LYS A 106 -7.15 6.71 11.48
N GLU A 107 -7.73 6.79 10.29
CA GLU A 107 -8.48 5.69 9.68
C GLU A 107 -7.60 4.45 9.51
N LEU A 108 -6.36 4.62 9.01
CA LEU A 108 -5.41 3.51 8.88
C LEU A 108 -5.13 2.83 10.21
N GLY A 109 -4.91 3.60 11.27
CA GLY A 109 -4.68 3.08 12.60
C GLY A 109 -5.91 2.39 13.20
N ASP A 110 -7.11 2.93 12.98
CA ASP A 110 -8.35 2.31 13.42
C ASP A 110 -8.58 0.97 12.69
N MET A 111 -8.29 0.88 11.38
CA MET A 111 -8.33 -0.38 10.63
C MET A 111 -7.35 -1.43 11.17
N VAL A 112 -6.15 -1.01 11.57
CA VAL A 112 -5.16 -1.89 12.20
C VAL A 112 -5.65 -2.39 13.55
N LEU A 113 -6.18 -1.50 14.39
CA LEU A 113 -6.69 -1.82 15.73
C LEU A 113 -7.86 -2.80 15.66
N GLU A 114 -8.78 -2.62 14.72
CA GLU A 114 -9.92 -3.52 14.51
C GLU A 114 -9.45 -4.97 14.23
N ARG A 115 -8.42 -5.12 13.39
CA ARG A 115 -7.86 -6.43 13.06
C ARG A 115 -7.04 -7.02 14.20
N LEU A 116 -6.28 -6.19 14.92
CA LEU A 116 -5.53 -6.65 16.10
C LEU A 116 -6.46 -7.08 17.23
N ALA A 117 -7.61 -6.45 17.42
CA ALA A 117 -8.60 -6.81 18.44
C ALA A 117 -9.06 -8.27 18.30
N THR A 118 -9.18 -8.78 17.07
CA THR A 118 -9.54 -10.17 16.78
C THR A 118 -8.37 -11.13 16.79
N LEU A 119 -7.14 -10.61 16.56
CA LEU A 119 -5.93 -11.42 16.43
C LEU A 119 -5.25 -11.67 17.76
N ASP A 120 -5.04 -10.63 18.58
CA ASP A 120 -4.37 -10.72 19.88
C ASP A 120 -4.58 -9.43 20.71
N GLU A 121 -5.22 -9.57 21.86
CA GLU A 121 -5.56 -8.46 22.75
C GLU A 121 -4.33 -7.68 23.24
N VAL A 122 -3.22 -8.37 23.51
CA VAL A 122 -1.99 -7.74 24.01
C VAL A 122 -1.32 -6.93 22.91
N ALA A 123 -1.29 -7.44 21.67
CA ALA A 123 -0.78 -6.71 20.52
C ALA A 123 -1.66 -5.47 20.23
N TYR A 124 -2.98 -5.61 20.35
CA TYR A 124 -3.91 -4.48 20.26
C TYR A 124 -3.57 -3.37 21.25
N ILE A 125 -3.44 -3.71 22.54
CA ILE A 125 -3.16 -2.75 23.63
C ILE A 125 -1.83 -2.02 23.37
N ARG A 126 -0.79 -2.77 22.98
CA ARG A 126 0.52 -2.20 22.67
C ARG A 126 0.47 -1.24 21.48
N PHE A 127 -0.20 -1.61 20.41
CA PHE A 127 -0.36 -0.74 19.25
C PHE A 127 -1.20 0.49 19.61
N ALA A 128 -2.31 0.31 20.33
CA ALA A 128 -3.17 1.38 20.78
C ALA A 128 -2.45 2.39 21.68
N SER A 129 -1.56 1.91 22.57
CA SER A 129 -0.81 2.77 23.51
C SER A 129 0.11 3.77 22.81
N VAL A 130 0.61 3.43 21.64
CA VAL A 130 1.45 4.33 20.82
C VAL A 130 0.60 5.16 19.86
N TYR A 131 -0.43 4.52 19.30
CA TYR A 131 -1.22 5.12 18.23
C TYR A 131 -2.26 6.13 18.74
N LYS A 132 -2.97 5.82 19.84
CA LYS A 132 -4.07 6.66 20.36
C LYS A 132 -3.61 7.85 21.22
N ASP A 133 -2.32 7.97 21.54
CA ASP A 133 -1.76 9.07 22.34
C ASP A 133 -2.61 9.38 23.59
N PHE A 134 -2.81 8.36 24.44
CA PHE A 134 -3.61 8.49 25.67
C PHE A 134 -3.01 9.54 26.59
N LYS A 135 -3.82 10.49 27.02
CA LYS A 135 -3.41 11.61 27.89
C LYS A 135 -3.37 11.24 29.38
N ASN A 136 -4.11 10.21 29.76
CA ASN A 136 -4.22 9.74 31.13
C ASN A 136 -4.56 8.25 31.21
N VAL A 137 -4.45 7.69 32.42
CA VAL A 137 -4.70 6.27 32.69
C VAL A 137 -6.17 5.89 32.50
N ASP A 138 -7.10 6.82 32.70
CA ASP A 138 -8.52 6.53 32.61
C ASP A 138 -8.96 6.36 31.15
N GLU A 139 -8.45 7.19 30.23
CA GLU A 139 -8.64 6.98 28.77
C GLU A 139 -8.09 5.62 28.31
N PHE A 140 -6.96 5.19 28.87
CA PHE A 140 -6.40 3.88 28.59
C PHE A 140 -7.26 2.74 29.13
N LYS A 141 -7.79 2.87 30.38
CA LYS A 141 -8.72 1.89 30.96
C LYS A 141 -10.02 1.79 30.18
N ASP A 142 -10.54 2.91 29.69
CA ASP A 142 -11.76 2.93 28.88
C ASP A 142 -11.58 2.21 27.55
N ALA A 143 -10.40 2.33 26.95
CA ALA A 143 -10.05 1.56 25.74
C ALA A 143 -9.97 0.04 25.99
N LEU A 144 -9.73 -0.40 27.24
CA LEU A 144 -9.69 -1.81 27.63
C LEU A 144 -11.08 -2.40 27.93
N LYS A 145 -12.10 -1.59 28.15
CA LYS A 145 -13.47 -2.07 28.49
C LYS A 145 -14.17 -2.79 27.33
N GLY A 146 -13.59 -2.77 26.15
CA GLY A 146 -14.09 -3.49 24.98
C GLY A 146 -13.59 -4.94 24.84
N PHE A 147 -12.77 -5.39 25.79
CA PHE A 147 -12.18 -6.73 25.83
C PHE A 147 -12.67 -7.52 27.05
#